data_3e859cfd864bf6f99f3f7e6925cb56c2
#
_entry.id   3e859cfd864bf6f99f3f7e6925cb56c2
#
_cell.length_a   1.000
_cell.length_b   1.000
_cell.length_c   1.000
_cell.angle_alpha   90.00
_cell.angle_beta   90.00
_cell.angle_gamma   90.00
#
_symmetry.space_group_name_H-M   'P 1'
#
loop_
_entity.id
_entity.type
_entity.pdbx_description
1 polymer ?
#
loop_
_entity_poly.entity_id
_entity_poly.type
_entity_poly.pdbx_seq_one_letter_code
_entity_poly.pdbx_strand_id
1 'polypeptide(L)'
;TVFLLFNKLSGKYAVSLTAGFLYLICIHFSGTIGWISAMTDILAVLFMNLSLCYYIKNKESVSKQNVFLSTLFLIIALLCKETAVIAPIAILLYELIINNDRIQHSIKGALKSFFLKWKSWGFIFIILVLFLAVYKLGSFGARSALYYNPFSEPLTYLSNSLIGFPMLILPYLSLFPTSFSTFMPEILKPTVIAGYIMFVILLVSLIPYRKDKILQFTFLLFLISLLPQFSTDASERQLYYPYVAGSFIISFLIFQLKFLKKKYSPDSPPRIKYLGTAFGIYLLVSSLALSFILSFYYPYSFKTSMDNPQEFVLESKRITDVKNPSKIIYLNTSGPFITLYVNDVFRYYTGEYKDINILSGFNGEIWMKKLSDSSLVLKTVSKGWLSNMFAKVLRSGPLVEKGRIYSKKDFNAVILKTTADNKDALEVQFDFKYNLTAPGVLILYYDGSEVKTWNFKSQETDRWLLVGNTSNVMKSLFE
;
A
#
# COMPACT_ATOMS: atom_id res chain seq x y z
N THR A 1 12.22 11.86 13.98
CA THR A 1 12.19 10.76 14.97
C THR A 1 13.20 9.66 14.65
N VAL A 2 13.38 9.24 13.38
CA VAL A 2 14.34 8.18 12.96
C VAL A 2 15.77 8.51 13.43
N PHE A 3 16.25 9.71 13.13
CA PHE A 3 17.56 10.20 13.63
C PHE A 3 17.67 10.07 15.17
N LEU A 4 16.66 10.57 15.90
CA LEU A 4 16.67 10.55 17.37
C LEU A 4 16.73 9.12 17.92
N LEU A 5 15.95 8.21 17.34
CA LEU A 5 15.92 6.81 17.73
C LEU A 5 17.29 6.17 17.58
N PHE A 6 17.91 6.28 16.39
CA PHE A 6 19.18 5.62 16.14
C PHE A 6 20.38 6.31 16.78
N ASN A 7 20.31 7.62 17.00
CA ASN A 7 21.32 8.32 17.78
C ASN A 7 21.32 7.85 19.25
N LYS A 8 20.13 7.63 19.82
CA LYS A 8 19.99 7.03 21.16
C LYS A 8 20.48 5.59 21.22
N LEU A 9 20.13 4.77 20.23
CA LEU A 9 20.52 3.37 20.19
C LEU A 9 22.02 3.15 19.98
N SER A 10 22.63 3.95 19.09
CA SER A 10 23.99 3.67 18.59
C SER A 10 25.06 4.62 19.11
N GLY A 11 24.69 5.81 19.55
CA GLY A 11 25.62 6.92 19.84
C GLY A 11 26.42 7.40 18.62
N LYS A 12 26.16 6.86 17.41
CA LYS A 12 26.89 7.16 16.17
C LYS A 12 26.16 8.27 15.40
N TYR A 13 26.42 9.53 15.76
CA TYR A 13 25.71 10.70 15.21
C TYR A 13 25.61 10.68 13.68
N ALA A 14 26.75 10.54 12.97
CA ALA A 14 26.77 10.59 11.51
C ALA A 14 25.96 9.46 10.83
N VAL A 15 26.04 8.23 11.38
CA VAL A 15 25.25 7.10 10.89
C VAL A 15 23.76 7.36 11.09
N SER A 16 23.39 7.85 12.25
CA SER A 16 22.00 8.13 12.61
C SER A 16 21.42 9.29 11.81
N LEU A 17 22.22 10.34 11.57
CA LEU A 17 21.81 11.47 10.72
C LEU A 17 21.58 11.01 9.28
N THR A 18 22.49 10.21 8.73
CA THR A 18 22.32 9.66 7.38
C THR A 18 21.12 8.72 7.30
N ALA A 19 20.85 7.90 8.32
CA ALA A 19 19.64 7.08 8.36
C ALA A 19 18.37 7.93 8.32
N GLY A 20 18.31 8.99 9.14
CA GLY A 20 17.20 9.95 9.12
C GLY A 20 17.04 10.67 7.79
N PHE A 21 18.13 11.02 7.14
CA PHE A 21 18.12 11.64 5.82
C PHE A 21 17.66 10.69 4.72
N LEU A 22 18.19 9.46 4.68
CA LEU A 22 17.73 8.42 3.73
C LEU A 22 16.24 8.11 3.89
N TYR A 23 15.76 8.08 5.13
CA TYR A 23 14.33 7.92 5.40
C TYR A 23 13.50 9.08 4.83
N LEU A 24 13.98 10.32 5.01
CA LEU A 24 13.28 11.53 4.55
C LEU A 24 13.17 11.60 3.04
N ILE A 25 14.25 11.26 2.31
CA ILE A 25 14.30 11.37 0.84
C ILE A 25 13.79 10.14 0.11
N CYS A 26 13.33 9.10 0.81
CA CYS A 26 12.90 7.87 0.16
C CYS A 26 11.67 8.09 -0.72
N ILE A 27 11.85 7.96 -2.03
CA ILE A 27 10.81 8.23 -3.03
C ILE A 27 9.59 7.30 -2.90
N HIS A 28 9.77 6.09 -2.38
CA HIS A 28 8.68 5.13 -2.18
C HIS A 28 7.57 5.64 -1.23
N PHE A 29 7.87 6.69 -0.46
CA PHE A 29 6.91 7.29 0.45
C PHE A 29 6.03 8.36 -0.19
N SER A 30 6.32 8.77 -1.42
CA SER A 30 5.54 9.78 -2.14
C SER A 30 4.05 9.39 -2.22
N GLY A 31 3.76 8.10 -2.52
CA GLY A 31 2.40 7.57 -2.50
C GLY A 31 1.75 7.57 -1.11
N THR A 32 2.53 7.43 -0.03
CA THR A 32 2.02 7.51 1.35
C THR A 32 1.82 8.96 1.77
N ILE A 33 2.75 9.86 1.42
CA ILE A 33 2.69 11.28 1.79
C ILE A 33 1.61 12.03 1.01
N GLY A 34 1.45 11.72 -0.29
CA GLY A 34 0.46 12.35 -1.15
C GLY A 34 -0.98 11.87 -0.94
N TRP A 35 -1.19 10.81 -0.18
CA TRP A 35 -2.52 10.22 0.03
C TRP A 35 -3.05 10.54 1.43
N ILE A 36 -4.08 11.37 1.55
CA ILE A 36 -4.62 11.85 2.84
C ILE A 36 -4.98 10.69 3.77
N SER A 37 -5.59 9.61 3.25
CA SER A 37 -5.94 8.44 4.07
C SER A 37 -4.73 7.68 4.63
N ALA A 38 -3.54 7.87 4.07
CA ALA A 38 -2.29 7.28 4.57
C ALA A 38 -1.59 8.13 5.63
N MET A 39 -2.15 9.28 6.03
CA MET A 39 -1.64 10.07 7.17
C MET A 39 -1.60 9.25 8.45
N THR A 40 -2.49 8.27 8.59
CA THR A 40 -2.48 7.32 9.71
C THR A 40 -1.19 6.50 9.77
N ASP A 41 -0.59 6.14 8.62
CA ASP A 41 0.72 5.48 8.56
C ASP A 41 1.82 6.38 9.09
N ILE A 42 1.81 7.65 8.69
CA ILE A 42 2.80 8.66 9.09
C ILE A 42 2.75 8.88 10.60
N LEU A 43 1.54 9.07 11.14
CA LEU A 43 1.33 9.27 12.57
C LEU A 43 1.68 8.01 13.37
N ALA A 44 1.30 6.82 12.89
CA ALA A 44 1.66 5.57 13.53
C ALA A 44 3.19 5.44 13.67
N VAL A 45 3.95 5.62 12.59
CA VAL A 45 5.43 5.55 12.61
C VAL A 45 6.03 6.62 13.52
N LEU A 46 5.51 7.84 13.51
CA LEU A 46 5.95 8.91 14.41
C LEU A 46 5.83 8.48 15.87
N PHE A 47 4.64 8.03 16.27
CA PHE A 47 4.37 7.68 17.67
C PHE A 47 5.03 6.36 18.08
N MET A 48 5.19 5.39 17.18
CA MET A 48 5.97 4.18 17.42
C MET A 48 7.44 4.51 17.75
N ASN A 49 8.08 5.38 16.95
CA ASN A 49 9.45 5.81 17.18
C ASN A 49 9.58 6.60 18.48
N LEU A 50 8.63 7.48 18.78
CA LEU A 50 8.62 8.22 20.05
C LEU A 50 8.44 7.28 21.25
N SER A 51 7.53 6.31 21.16
CA SER A 51 7.35 5.30 22.19
C SER A 51 8.66 4.56 22.50
N LEU A 52 9.36 4.08 21.47
CA LEU A 52 10.63 3.37 21.62
C LEU A 52 11.73 4.29 22.16
N CYS A 53 11.81 5.54 21.70
CA CYS A 53 12.76 6.54 22.23
C CYS A 53 12.58 6.79 23.73
N TYR A 54 11.33 6.97 24.19
CA TYR A 54 11.06 7.18 25.62
C TYR A 54 11.25 5.92 26.45
N TYR A 55 10.98 4.74 25.86
CA TYR A 55 11.30 3.47 26.48
C TYR A 55 12.80 3.32 26.75
N ILE A 56 13.63 3.57 25.73
CA ILE A 56 15.10 3.55 25.86
C ILE A 56 15.58 4.58 26.89
N LYS A 57 15.03 5.80 26.82
CA LYS A 57 15.37 6.86 27.79
C LYS A 57 15.06 6.45 29.23
N ASN A 58 13.98 5.72 29.46
CA ASN A 58 13.65 5.19 30.78
C ASN A 58 14.65 4.13 31.29
N LYS A 59 15.33 3.41 30.38
CA LYS A 59 16.40 2.48 30.78
C LYS A 59 17.68 3.18 31.18
N GLU A 60 17.95 4.34 30.59
CA GLU A 60 19.12 5.17 30.94
C GLU A 60 18.89 5.93 32.25
N SER A 61 17.68 6.48 32.43
CA SER A 61 17.26 7.25 33.60
C SER A 61 15.82 6.90 33.96
N VAL A 62 15.65 6.09 35.03
CA VAL A 62 14.33 5.65 35.48
C VAL A 62 13.47 6.86 35.86
N SER A 63 12.35 7.04 35.15
CA SER A 63 11.43 8.14 35.36
C SER A 63 9.99 7.71 35.05
N LYS A 64 9.07 8.01 35.99
CA LYS A 64 7.64 7.78 35.78
C LYS A 64 7.13 8.50 34.54
N GLN A 65 7.64 9.70 34.24
CA GLN A 65 7.31 10.46 33.05
C GLN A 65 7.72 9.73 31.76
N ASN A 66 8.92 9.13 31.70
CA ASN A 66 9.38 8.40 30.52
C ASN A 66 8.51 7.15 30.27
N VAL A 67 8.13 6.43 31.35
CA VAL A 67 7.22 5.27 31.24
C VAL A 67 5.85 5.73 30.71
N PHE A 68 5.30 6.80 31.30
CA PHE A 68 4.02 7.36 30.88
C PHE A 68 4.04 7.77 29.40
N LEU A 69 5.04 8.54 28.96
CA LEU A 69 5.15 9.01 27.58
C LEU A 69 5.35 7.84 26.60
N SER A 70 6.19 6.86 26.94
CA SER A 70 6.36 5.66 26.12
C SER A 70 5.03 4.93 25.94
N THR A 71 4.28 4.72 27.01
CA THR A 71 2.98 4.04 26.99
C THR A 71 1.93 4.84 26.22
N LEU A 72 1.85 6.16 26.47
CA LEU A 72 0.92 7.05 25.77
C LEU A 72 1.15 7.01 24.26
N PHE A 73 2.40 7.19 23.83
CA PHE A 73 2.72 7.14 22.40
C PHE A 73 2.49 5.76 21.78
N LEU A 74 2.70 4.67 22.52
CA LEU A 74 2.35 3.33 22.07
C LEU A 74 0.84 3.21 21.80
N ILE A 75 0.01 3.65 22.74
CA ILE A 75 -1.44 3.61 22.59
C ILE A 75 -1.88 4.47 21.40
N ILE A 76 -1.38 5.69 21.27
CA ILE A 76 -1.70 6.56 20.14
C ILE A 76 -1.30 5.91 18.82
N ALA A 77 -0.12 5.29 18.73
CA ALA A 77 0.32 4.58 17.53
C ALA A 77 -0.65 3.45 17.14
N LEU A 78 -1.04 2.62 18.11
CA LEU A 78 -1.99 1.52 17.91
C LEU A 78 -3.39 2.02 17.48
N LEU A 79 -3.82 3.18 17.97
CA LEU A 79 -5.08 3.81 17.56
C LEU A 79 -5.00 4.45 16.17
N CYS A 80 -3.80 4.83 15.72
CA CYS A 80 -3.60 5.34 14.35
C CYS A 80 -3.70 4.23 13.30
N LYS A 81 -3.03 3.10 13.54
CA LYS A 81 -3.02 1.99 12.56
C LYS A 81 -2.64 0.66 13.20
N GLU A 82 -3.25 -0.42 12.72
CA GLU A 82 -3.01 -1.79 13.19
C GLU A 82 -1.56 -2.26 12.98
N THR A 83 -0.85 -1.76 11.97
CA THR A 83 0.56 -2.07 11.74
C THR A 83 1.45 -1.63 12.90
N ALA A 84 0.98 -0.71 13.76
CA ALA A 84 1.69 -0.28 14.95
C ALA A 84 1.87 -1.40 16.00
N VAL A 85 1.25 -2.57 15.82
CA VAL A 85 1.53 -3.80 16.59
C VAL A 85 3.03 -4.16 16.61
N ILE A 86 3.80 -3.66 15.66
CA ILE A 86 5.26 -3.82 15.64
C ILE A 86 5.96 -3.04 16.76
N ALA A 87 5.40 -1.95 17.28
CA ALA A 87 6.05 -1.17 18.34
C ALA A 87 6.25 -1.95 19.65
N PRO A 88 5.25 -2.64 20.22
CA PRO A 88 5.48 -3.54 21.34
C PRO A 88 6.53 -4.61 21.03
N ILE A 89 6.52 -5.19 19.83
CA ILE A 89 7.50 -6.19 19.41
C ILE A 89 8.92 -5.59 19.33
N ALA A 90 9.06 -4.35 18.84
CA ALA A 90 10.33 -3.63 18.82
C ALA A 90 10.89 -3.43 20.24
N ILE A 91 10.03 -3.12 21.22
CA ILE A 91 10.44 -2.99 22.62
C ILE A 91 10.87 -4.34 23.20
N LEU A 92 10.14 -5.42 22.90
CA LEU A 92 10.55 -6.77 23.32
C LEU A 92 11.88 -7.20 22.70
N LEU A 93 12.11 -6.90 21.42
CA LEU A 93 13.40 -7.12 20.74
C LEU A 93 14.54 -6.32 21.39
N TYR A 94 14.26 -5.05 21.76
CA TYR A 94 15.24 -4.22 22.47
C TYR A 94 15.64 -4.88 23.81
N GLU A 95 14.69 -5.35 24.60
CA GLU A 95 14.97 -6.05 25.85
C GLU A 95 15.76 -7.36 25.63
N LEU A 96 15.43 -8.08 24.59
CA LEU A 96 16.06 -9.37 24.31
C LEU A 96 17.51 -9.21 23.80
N ILE A 97 17.75 -8.23 22.91
CA ILE A 97 19.02 -8.13 22.17
C ILE A 97 19.94 -7.06 22.79
N ILE A 98 19.44 -5.84 23.00
CA ILE A 98 20.25 -4.71 23.44
C ILE A 98 20.45 -4.75 24.95
N ASN A 99 19.36 -4.91 25.69
CA ASN A 99 19.37 -4.87 27.17
C ASN A 99 19.67 -6.23 27.81
N ASN A 100 20.25 -7.17 27.05
CA ASN A 100 20.57 -8.51 27.54
C ASN A 100 21.97 -8.95 27.13
N ASP A 101 22.91 -8.91 28.09
CA ASP A 101 24.31 -9.31 27.83
C ASP A 101 24.49 -10.80 27.63
N ARG A 102 23.55 -11.62 28.11
CA ARG A 102 23.63 -13.09 28.05
C ARG A 102 23.36 -13.66 26.65
N ILE A 103 22.80 -12.88 25.73
CA ILE A 103 22.49 -13.37 24.38
C ILE A 103 23.74 -13.81 23.60
N GLN A 104 24.87 -13.19 23.89
CA GLN A 104 26.15 -13.55 23.26
C GLN A 104 26.71 -14.92 23.69
N HIS A 105 26.28 -15.45 24.84
CA HIS A 105 26.78 -16.67 25.43
C HIS A 105 25.84 -17.86 25.27
N SER A 106 24.52 -17.64 25.35
CA SER A 106 23.52 -18.70 25.24
C SER A 106 22.13 -18.15 24.96
N ILE A 107 21.47 -18.64 23.91
CA ILE A 107 20.06 -18.30 23.58
C ILE A 107 19.14 -18.71 24.73
N LYS A 108 19.32 -19.91 25.32
CA LYS A 108 18.50 -20.37 26.47
C LYS A 108 18.71 -19.46 27.68
N GLY A 109 19.93 -19.04 27.98
CA GLY A 109 20.26 -18.10 29.04
C GLY A 109 19.66 -16.71 28.79
N ALA A 110 19.67 -16.24 27.53
CA ALA A 110 19.04 -14.98 27.14
C ALA A 110 17.53 -14.98 27.32
N LEU A 111 16.85 -16.03 26.88
CA LEU A 111 15.40 -16.21 27.07
C LEU A 111 15.03 -16.26 28.54
N LYS A 112 15.77 -17.06 29.34
CA LYS A 112 15.53 -17.11 30.80
C LYS A 112 15.69 -15.72 31.44
N SER A 113 16.75 -14.98 31.09
CA SER A 113 16.96 -13.61 31.60
C SER A 113 15.88 -12.64 31.15
N PHE A 114 15.40 -12.76 29.91
CA PHE A 114 14.30 -11.97 29.37
C PHE A 114 13.02 -12.18 30.17
N PHE A 115 12.62 -13.44 30.41
CA PHE A 115 11.42 -13.75 31.19
C PHE A 115 11.55 -13.35 32.67
N LEU A 116 12.72 -13.44 33.27
CA LEU A 116 12.93 -12.95 34.62
C LEU A 116 12.74 -11.43 34.77
N LYS A 117 12.96 -10.68 33.70
CA LYS A 117 12.75 -9.22 33.63
C LYS A 117 11.33 -8.82 33.22
N TRP A 118 10.35 -9.72 33.26
CA TRP A 118 8.97 -9.48 32.79
C TRP A 118 8.33 -8.21 33.39
N LYS A 119 8.67 -7.84 34.62
CA LYS A 119 8.19 -6.62 35.28
C LYS A 119 8.54 -5.34 34.52
N SER A 120 9.57 -5.37 33.70
CA SER A 120 10.01 -4.20 32.93
C SER A 120 9.33 -4.04 31.59
N TRP A 121 8.75 -5.11 31.03
CA TRP A 121 8.11 -5.10 29.71
C TRP A 121 6.70 -5.70 29.71
N GLY A 122 6.28 -6.37 30.77
CA GLY A 122 4.99 -7.09 30.84
C GLY A 122 3.78 -6.20 30.62
N PHE A 123 3.82 -4.94 31.05
CA PHE A 123 2.75 -3.98 30.79
C PHE A 123 2.55 -3.70 29.28
N ILE A 124 3.64 -3.72 28.50
CA ILE A 124 3.59 -3.55 27.04
C ILE A 124 2.90 -4.75 26.39
N PHE A 125 3.20 -5.94 26.89
CA PHE A 125 2.52 -7.17 26.45
C PHE A 125 1.04 -7.14 26.77
N ILE A 126 0.65 -6.64 27.94
CA ILE A 126 -0.77 -6.45 28.32
C ILE A 126 -1.45 -5.49 27.34
N ILE A 127 -0.84 -4.35 27.01
CA ILE A 127 -1.39 -3.41 26.02
C ILE A 127 -1.58 -4.09 24.66
N LEU A 128 -0.60 -4.87 24.21
CA LEU A 128 -0.71 -5.62 22.96
C LEU A 128 -1.89 -6.61 22.98
N VAL A 129 -2.03 -7.39 24.05
CA VAL A 129 -3.14 -8.35 24.21
C VAL A 129 -4.49 -7.65 24.24
N LEU A 130 -4.61 -6.55 24.98
CA LEU A 130 -5.82 -5.74 25.03
C LEU A 130 -6.16 -5.16 23.65
N PHE A 131 -5.18 -4.62 22.94
CA PHE A 131 -5.39 -4.13 21.59
C PHE A 131 -5.90 -5.23 20.64
N LEU A 132 -5.25 -6.39 20.63
CA LEU A 132 -5.67 -7.53 19.80
C LEU A 132 -7.08 -8.04 20.16
N ALA A 133 -7.42 -8.03 21.45
CA ALA A 133 -8.75 -8.39 21.91
C ALA A 133 -9.81 -7.39 21.40
N VAL A 134 -9.58 -6.08 21.56
CA VAL A 134 -10.47 -5.03 21.06
C VAL A 134 -10.58 -5.09 19.53
N TYR A 135 -9.46 -5.28 18.83
CA TYR A 135 -9.43 -5.40 17.38
C TYR A 135 -10.29 -6.57 16.88
N LYS A 136 -10.16 -7.74 17.52
CA LYS A 136 -10.94 -8.93 17.18
C LYS A 136 -12.43 -8.78 17.54
N LEU A 137 -12.75 -8.30 18.74
CA LEU A 137 -14.13 -8.12 19.20
C LEU A 137 -14.88 -7.05 18.40
N GLY A 138 -14.20 -5.96 18.04
CA GLY A 138 -14.74 -4.89 17.21
C GLY A 138 -14.84 -5.25 15.73
N SER A 139 -14.40 -6.43 15.32
CA SER A 139 -14.34 -6.85 13.91
C SER A 139 -13.63 -5.84 13.02
N PHE A 140 -12.62 -5.16 13.56
CA PHE A 140 -11.77 -4.24 12.81
C PHE A 140 -10.90 -5.01 11.81
N GLY A 141 -10.40 -4.29 10.81
CA GLY A 141 -9.49 -4.79 9.79
C GLY A 141 -10.04 -4.70 8.38
N ALA A 142 -9.15 -4.81 7.41
CA ALA A 142 -9.51 -4.78 6.01
C ALA A 142 -10.34 -6.01 5.63
N ARG A 143 -11.41 -5.78 4.85
CA ARG A 143 -12.28 -6.82 4.29
C ARG A 143 -12.29 -6.67 2.77
N SER A 144 -11.18 -7.00 2.13
CA SER A 144 -11.09 -6.99 0.67
C SER A 144 -10.64 -8.34 0.14
N ALA A 145 -10.87 -8.61 -1.13
CA ALA A 145 -10.42 -9.83 -1.79
C ALA A 145 -8.89 -9.94 -1.88
N LEU A 146 -8.19 -8.82 -1.65
CA LEU A 146 -6.71 -8.77 -1.64
C LEU A 146 -6.15 -8.71 -0.21
N TYR A 147 -6.96 -9.02 0.81
CA TYR A 147 -6.49 -9.10 2.19
C TYR A 147 -6.38 -10.56 2.62
N TYR A 148 -5.15 -11.00 2.85
CA TYR A 148 -4.80 -12.35 3.28
C TYR A 148 -4.65 -12.38 4.80
N ASN A 149 -5.63 -12.91 5.49
CA ASN A 149 -5.63 -12.96 6.95
C ASN A 149 -4.72 -14.09 7.45
N PRO A 150 -3.63 -13.80 8.21
CA PRO A 150 -2.70 -14.82 8.68
C PRO A 150 -3.33 -15.85 9.63
N PHE A 151 -4.46 -15.52 10.27
CA PHE A 151 -5.11 -16.41 11.23
C PHE A 151 -6.20 -17.28 10.60
N SER A 152 -6.96 -16.76 9.62
CA SER A 152 -8.03 -17.53 8.95
C SER A 152 -7.52 -18.24 7.69
N GLU A 153 -6.50 -17.71 7.00
CA GLU A 153 -5.96 -18.21 5.74
C GLU A 153 -4.43 -18.31 5.76
N PRO A 154 -3.84 -19.08 6.71
CA PRO A 154 -2.40 -19.10 6.93
C PRO A 154 -1.58 -19.56 5.72
N LEU A 155 -2.10 -20.50 4.93
CA LEU A 155 -1.40 -20.99 3.72
C LEU A 155 -1.38 -19.94 2.60
N THR A 156 -2.50 -19.25 2.39
CA THR A 156 -2.59 -18.15 1.42
C THR A 156 -1.68 -16.99 1.82
N TYR A 157 -1.69 -16.63 3.11
CA TYR A 157 -0.78 -15.62 3.67
C TYR A 157 0.68 -16.01 3.48
N LEU A 158 1.05 -17.27 3.77
CA LEU A 158 2.43 -17.74 3.61
C LEU A 158 2.85 -17.74 2.13
N SER A 159 2.01 -18.20 1.20
CA SER A 159 2.32 -18.16 -0.22
C SER A 159 2.46 -16.72 -0.74
N ASN A 160 1.61 -15.80 -0.29
CA ASN A 160 1.76 -14.38 -0.60
C ASN A 160 3.05 -13.79 0.00
N SER A 161 3.45 -14.23 1.19
CA SER A 161 4.71 -13.80 1.82
C SER A 161 5.94 -14.20 1.02
N LEU A 162 5.95 -15.38 0.40
CA LEU A 162 7.07 -15.84 -0.45
C LEU A 162 7.25 -14.99 -1.71
N ILE A 163 6.18 -14.43 -2.24
CA ILE A 163 6.22 -13.50 -3.38
C ILE A 163 6.44 -12.07 -2.89
N GLY A 164 5.71 -11.65 -1.87
CA GLY A 164 5.74 -10.29 -1.34
C GLY A 164 7.08 -9.90 -0.70
N PHE A 165 7.75 -10.86 -0.04
CA PHE A 165 9.04 -10.61 0.60
C PHE A 165 10.09 -10.07 -0.41
N PRO A 166 10.46 -10.79 -1.48
CA PRO A 166 11.43 -10.28 -2.44
C PRO A 166 10.93 -9.03 -3.18
N MET A 167 9.62 -8.89 -3.39
CA MET A 167 9.03 -7.68 -3.98
C MET A 167 9.16 -6.44 -3.09
N LEU A 168 9.27 -6.58 -1.78
CA LEU A 168 9.57 -5.47 -0.87
C LEU A 168 11.09 -5.28 -0.65
N ILE A 169 11.88 -6.34 -0.75
CA ILE A 169 13.35 -6.24 -0.66
C ILE A 169 13.95 -5.51 -1.86
N LEU A 170 13.44 -5.75 -3.06
CA LEU A 170 13.98 -5.13 -4.26
C LEU A 170 13.86 -3.59 -4.22
N PRO A 171 12.69 -2.96 -4.00
CA PRO A 171 12.61 -1.50 -3.89
C PRO A 171 13.36 -0.94 -2.67
N TYR A 172 13.42 -1.69 -1.57
CA TYR A 172 14.21 -1.30 -0.41
C TYR A 172 15.70 -1.10 -0.75
N LEU A 173 16.26 -1.95 -1.61
CA LEU A 173 17.70 -1.94 -1.93
C LEU A 173 18.04 -1.28 -3.27
N SER A 174 17.12 -1.23 -4.22
CA SER A 174 17.39 -0.75 -5.59
C SER A 174 16.55 0.45 -6.01
N LEU A 175 15.57 0.86 -5.20
CA LEU A 175 14.54 1.85 -5.55
C LEU A 175 13.72 1.48 -6.80
N PHE A 176 13.79 0.24 -7.28
CA PHE A 176 12.97 -0.23 -8.39
C PHE A 176 11.51 -0.39 -7.93
N PRO A 177 10.55 0.32 -8.53
CA PRO A 177 9.16 0.26 -8.11
C PRO A 177 8.52 -1.07 -8.54
N THR A 178 8.27 -1.95 -7.58
CA THR A 178 7.72 -3.29 -7.82
C THR A 178 6.23 -3.29 -8.12
N SER A 179 5.51 -2.22 -7.80
CA SER A 179 4.10 -2.05 -8.17
C SER A 179 3.86 -2.11 -9.69
N PHE A 180 4.86 -1.87 -10.51
CA PHE A 180 4.77 -2.09 -11.97
C PHE A 180 4.43 -3.54 -12.36
N SER A 181 4.82 -4.52 -11.55
CA SER A 181 4.47 -5.94 -11.81
C SER A 181 2.96 -6.21 -11.74
N THR A 182 2.19 -5.35 -11.07
CA THR A 182 0.72 -5.41 -11.05
C THR A 182 0.12 -5.08 -12.41
N PHE A 183 0.76 -4.19 -13.16
CA PHE A 183 0.33 -3.75 -14.49
C PHE A 183 0.99 -4.57 -15.62
N MET A 184 2.19 -5.09 -15.35
CA MET A 184 3.00 -5.90 -16.27
C MET A 184 3.32 -7.26 -15.63
N PRO A 185 2.42 -8.25 -15.71
CA PRO A 185 2.61 -9.55 -15.06
C PRO A 185 3.87 -10.30 -15.53
N GLU A 186 4.37 -9.98 -16.72
CA GLU A 186 5.57 -10.58 -17.30
C GLU A 186 6.83 -10.30 -16.48
N ILE A 187 6.89 -9.12 -15.83
CA ILE A 187 8.03 -8.75 -15.00
C ILE A 187 7.96 -9.29 -13.57
N LEU A 188 6.85 -9.90 -13.15
CA LEU A 188 6.70 -10.42 -11.78
C LEU A 188 7.79 -11.44 -11.44
N LYS A 189 7.98 -12.45 -12.28
CA LYS A 189 8.97 -13.52 -12.05
C LYS A 189 10.40 -12.98 -11.97
N PRO A 190 10.91 -12.18 -12.94
CA PRO A 190 12.25 -11.59 -12.82
C PRO A 190 12.38 -10.65 -11.61
N THR A 191 11.35 -9.91 -11.24
CA THR A 191 11.35 -9.03 -10.05
C THR A 191 11.53 -9.85 -8.76
N VAL A 192 10.78 -10.94 -8.61
CA VAL A 192 10.90 -11.85 -7.45
C VAL A 192 12.31 -12.45 -7.36
N ILE A 193 12.87 -12.92 -8.48
CA ILE A 193 14.24 -13.48 -8.51
C ILE A 193 15.26 -12.41 -8.11
N ALA A 194 15.17 -11.21 -8.69
CA ALA A 194 16.06 -10.09 -8.38
C ALA A 194 16.01 -9.72 -6.90
N GLY A 195 14.80 -9.68 -6.29
CA GLY A 195 14.62 -9.40 -4.88
C GLY A 195 15.30 -10.43 -3.97
N TYR A 196 15.20 -11.72 -4.28
CA TYR A 196 15.93 -12.75 -3.53
C TYR A 196 17.45 -12.63 -3.70
N ILE A 197 17.95 -12.35 -4.90
CA ILE A 197 19.39 -12.13 -5.12
C ILE A 197 19.88 -10.94 -4.29
N MET A 198 19.15 -9.81 -4.31
CA MET A 198 19.49 -8.63 -3.52
C MET A 198 19.47 -8.91 -2.01
N PHE A 199 18.53 -9.73 -1.54
CA PHE A 199 18.50 -10.14 -0.14
C PHE A 199 19.74 -10.99 0.25
N VAL A 200 20.14 -11.92 -0.60
CA VAL A 200 21.37 -12.71 -0.37
C VAL A 200 22.60 -11.81 -0.35
N ILE A 201 22.72 -10.84 -1.26
CA ILE A 201 23.80 -9.86 -1.27
C ILE A 201 23.82 -9.06 0.05
N LEU A 202 22.65 -8.60 0.52
CA LEU A 202 22.51 -7.93 1.81
C LEU A 202 23.02 -8.82 2.95
N LEU A 203 22.55 -10.06 3.04
CA LEU A 203 22.97 -11.00 4.09
C LEU A 203 24.50 -11.21 4.10
N VAL A 204 25.09 -11.47 2.94
CA VAL A 204 26.54 -11.65 2.80
C VAL A 204 27.28 -10.39 3.26
N SER A 205 26.77 -9.19 2.91
CA SER A 205 27.36 -7.90 3.31
C SER A 205 27.29 -7.66 4.82
N LEU A 206 26.33 -8.26 5.52
CA LEU A 206 26.15 -8.12 6.97
C LEU A 206 26.93 -9.17 7.80
N ILE A 207 27.40 -10.27 7.19
CA ILE A 207 28.14 -11.35 7.89
C ILE A 207 29.32 -10.82 8.75
N PRO A 208 30.16 -9.88 8.25
CA PRO A 208 31.30 -9.37 9.06
C PRO A 208 30.87 -8.66 10.34
N TYR A 209 29.64 -8.19 10.40
CA TYR A 209 29.08 -7.36 11.49
C TYR A 209 28.05 -8.11 12.34
N ARG A 210 27.94 -9.44 12.17
CA ARG A 210 26.93 -10.28 12.84
C ARG A 210 26.94 -10.21 14.38
N LYS A 211 28.02 -9.74 14.99
CA LYS A 211 28.16 -9.57 16.45
C LYS A 211 27.69 -8.19 16.96
N ASP A 212 27.43 -7.23 16.07
CA ASP A 212 26.90 -5.90 16.46
C ASP A 212 25.44 -6.02 16.88
N LYS A 213 25.16 -5.82 18.17
CA LYS A 213 23.82 -5.93 18.75
C LYS A 213 22.80 -4.96 18.11
N ILE A 214 23.25 -3.76 17.76
CA ILE A 214 22.36 -2.74 17.15
C ILE A 214 21.98 -3.18 15.76
N LEU A 215 22.93 -3.72 15.00
CA LEU A 215 22.67 -4.25 13.68
C LEU A 215 21.75 -5.50 13.74
N GLN A 216 21.96 -6.41 14.71
CA GLN A 216 21.06 -7.53 14.95
C GLN A 216 19.63 -7.06 15.25
N PHE A 217 19.50 -6.08 16.15
CA PHE A 217 18.22 -5.50 16.51
C PHE A 217 17.54 -4.85 15.29
N THR A 218 18.25 -4.00 14.56
CA THR A 218 17.67 -3.31 13.40
C THR A 218 17.32 -4.26 12.27
N PHE A 219 18.15 -5.29 12.04
CA PHE A 219 17.86 -6.28 11.01
C PHE A 219 16.64 -7.14 11.35
N LEU A 220 16.51 -7.60 12.59
CA LEU A 220 15.32 -8.33 13.03
C LEU A 220 14.07 -7.44 13.05
N LEU A 221 14.21 -6.19 13.48
CA LEU A 221 13.10 -5.23 13.43
C LEU A 221 12.64 -4.99 12.00
N PHE A 222 13.57 -4.86 11.04
CA PHE A 222 13.26 -4.76 9.62
C PHE A 222 12.45 -5.96 9.13
N LEU A 223 12.93 -7.18 9.37
CA LEU A 223 12.26 -8.41 8.93
C LEU A 223 10.87 -8.57 9.56
N ILE A 224 10.75 -8.34 10.87
CA ILE A 224 9.47 -8.48 11.58
C ILE A 224 8.48 -7.41 11.12
N SER A 225 8.96 -6.21 10.80
CA SER A 225 8.10 -5.13 10.30
C SER A 225 7.53 -5.38 8.91
N LEU A 226 8.09 -6.31 8.14
CA LEU A 226 7.53 -6.76 6.87
C LEU A 226 6.33 -7.70 7.05
N LEU A 227 6.22 -8.41 8.19
CA LEU A 227 5.15 -9.41 8.39
C LEU A 227 3.73 -8.86 8.19
N PRO A 228 3.32 -7.74 8.80
CA PRO A 228 1.97 -7.21 8.55
C PRO A 228 1.73 -6.80 7.09
N GLN A 229 2.79 -6.51 6.35
CA GLN A 229 2.69 -6.06 4.96
C GLN A 229 2.30 -7.19 4.01
N PHE A 230 2.59 -8.44 4.37
CA PHE A 230 2.23 -9.62 3.56
C PHE A 230 0.74 -9.97 3.61
N SER A 231 -0.04 -9.28 4.44
CA SER A 231 -1.50 -9.40 4.45
C SER A 231 -2.17 -8.79 3.22
N THR A 232 -1.44 -8.06 2.39
CA THR A 232 -1.93 -7.48 1.12
C THR A 232 -0.90 -7.69 0.02
N ASP A 233 -1.27 -7.38 -1.22
CA ASP A 233 -0.30 -7.40 -2.33
C ASP A 233 0.83 -6.41 -2.08
N ALA A 234 2.06 -6.83 -2.39
CA ALA A 234 3.25 -6.06 -2.13
C ALA A 234 3.29 -4.76 -2.95
N SER A 235 3.50 -3.65 -2.26
CA SER A 235 3.65 -2.32 -2.85
C SER A 235 4.72 -1.56 -2.07
N GLU A 236 5.56 -0.78 -2.75
CA GLU A 236 6.69 -0.06 -2.16
C GLU A 236 6.27 0.91 -1.05
N ARG A 237 5.04 1.46 -1.09
CA ARG A 237 4.49 2.30 -0.01
C ARG A 237 4.45 1.59 1.35
N GLN A 238 4.36 0.26 1.34
CA GLN A 238 4.35 -0.56 2.56
C GLN A 238 5.70 -0.58 3.27
N LEU A 239 6.77 -0.15 2.61
CA LEU A 239 8.09 0.02 3.21
C LEU A 239 8.15 1.18 4.20
N TYR A 240 7.10 2.02 4.31
CA TYR A 240 7.15 3.22 5.15
C TYR A 240 7.62 2.93 6.58
N TYR A 241 7.09 1.89 7.22
CA TYR A 241 7.57 1.49 8.54
C TYR A 241 8.83 0.61 8.52
N PRO A 242 8.93 -0.47 7.71
CA PRO A 242 10.15 -1.27 7.64
C PRO A 242 11.40 -0.46 7.33
N TYR A 243 11.28 0.58 6.52
CA TYR A 243 12.40 1.44 6.14
C TYR A 243 12.96 2.26 7.32
N VAL A 244 12.26 2.39 8.44
CA VAL A 244 12.84 2.99 9.67
C VAL A 244 14.11 2.22 10.06
N ALA A 245 13.99 0.90 10.24
CA ALA A 245 15.13 0.05 10.53
C ALA A 245 16.04 -0.13 9.30
N GLY A 246 15.46 -0.24 8.11
CA GLY A 246 16.16 -0.37 6.84
C GLY A 246 17.10 0.79 6.54
N SER A 247 16.69 2.03 6.77
CA SER A 247 17.54 3.20 6.55
C SER A 247 18.80 3.20 7.42
N PHE A 248 18.72 2.68 8.65
CA PHE A 248 19.88 2.50 9.51
C PHE A 248 20.83 1.43 8.97
N ILE A 249 20.31 0.29 8.48
CA ILE A 249 21.13 -0.78 7.88
C ILE A 249 21.91 -0.24 6.68
N ILE A 250 21.22 0.49 5.77
CA ILE A 250 21.86 1.11 4.61
C ILE A 250 22.93 2.12 5.06
N SER A 251 22.57 3.02 5.97
CA SER A 251 23.49 4.01 6.51
C SER A 251 24.71 3.35 7.18
N PHE A 252 24.49 2.31 7.97
CA PHE A 252 25.57 1.55 8.60
C PHE A 252 26.52 0.98 7.54
N LEU A 253 26.01 0.34 6.50
CA LEU A 253 26.85 -0.21 5.41
C LEU A 253 27.62 0.89 4.69
N ILE A 254 26.98 2.03 4.37
CA ILE A 254 27.64 3.17 3.74
C ILE A 254 28.82 3.68 4.59
N PHE A 255 28.63 3.79 5.91
CA PHE A 255 29.70 4.28 6.80
C PHE A 255 30.82 3.28 6.98
N GLN A 256 30.60 1.99 6.77
CA GLN A 256 31.69 1.01 6.77
C GLN A 256 32.68 1.27 5.61
N LEU A 257 32.27 1.94 4.53
CA LEU A 257 33.17 2.34 3.44
C LEU A 257 34.28 3.30 3.89
N LYS A 258 33.97 4.26 4.78
CA LYS A 258 34.95 5.23 5.32
C LYS A 258 35.94 4.60 6.30
N PHE A 259 35.54 3.54 7.02
CA PHE A 259 36.35 2.87 8.04
C PHE A 259 37.19 1.72 7.46
N LEU A 260 37.00 1.36 6.19
CA LEU A 260 37.75 0.32 5.50
C LEU A 260 39.27 0.53 5.51
N LYS A 261 39.75 1.77 5.68
CA LYS A 261 41.19 2.08 5.79
C LYS A 261 41.79 1.77 7.16
N LYS A 262 41.03 1.57 8.24
CA LYS A 262 41.59 1.55 9.60
C LYS A 262 41.28 0.35 10.50
N LYS A 263 40.29 -0.50 10.25
CA LYS A 263 39.96 -1.57 11.19
C LYS A 263 39.26 -2.76 10.51
N TYR A 264 40.04 -3.64 9.90
CA TYR A 264 39.55 -4.95 9.51
C TYR A 264 39.89 -6.00 10.54
N SER A 265 38.90 -6.85 10.89
CA SER A 265 39.19 -8.15 11.46
C SER A 265 40.04 -8.93 10.46
N PRO A 266 41.19 -9.47 10.87
CA PRO A 266 42.08 -10.27 10.01
C PRO A 266 41.37 -11.46 9.36
N ASP A 267 40.27 -11.93 9.97
CA ASP A 267 39.63 -13.22 9.70
C ASP A 267 38.60 -13.21 8.53
N SER A 268 38.33 -12.08 7.90
CA SER A 268 37.37 -12.07 6.79
C SER A 268 38.07 -12.16 5.43
N PRO A 269 37.64 -13.05 4.52
CA PRO A 269 38.27 -13.19 3.21
C PRO A 269 38.14 -11.87 2.43
N PRO A 270 39.18 -11.43 1.72
CA PRO A 270 39.22 -10.12 1.03
C PRO A 270 38.07 -9.92 0.02
N ARG A 271 37.60 -10.99 -0.61
CA ARG A 271 36.52 -10.95 -1.59
C ARG A 271 35.19 -10.48 -1.00
N ILE A 272 34.82 -10.86 0.22
CA ILE A 272 33.60 -10.43 0.91
C ILE A 272 33.67 -8.94 1.25
N LYS A 273 34.86 -8.44 1.56
CA LYS A 273 35.10 -7.00 1.82
C LYS A 273 34.82 -6.13 0.59
N TYR A 274 35.32 -6.56 -0.57
CA TYR A 274 35.10 -5.83 -1.84
C TYR A 274 33.62 -5.85 -2.24
N LEU A 275 32.93 -6.98 -2.06
CA LEU A 275 31.49 -7.09 -2.34
C LEU A 275 30.68 -6.13 -1.45
N GLY A 276 30.93 -6.11 -0.15
CA GLY A 276 30.25 -5.19 0.78
C GLY A 276 30.52 -3.73 0.47
N THR A 277 31.75 -3.39 0.04
CA THR A 277 32.11 -2.03 -0.39
C THR A 277 31.37 -1.65 -1.66
N ALA A 278 31.41 -2.47 -2.70
CA ALA A 278 30.71 -2.21 -3.97
C ALA A 278 29.21 -2.07 -3.74
N PHE A 279 28.63 -2.92 -2.91
CA PHE A 279 27.21 -2.85 -2.54
C PHE A 279 26.88 -1.58 -1.76
N GLY A 280 27.71 -1.15 -0.81
CA GLY A 280 27.52 0.11 -0.09
C GLY A 280 27.59 1.34 -1.01
N ILE A 281 28.52 1.36 -1.99
CA ILE A 281 28.58 2.43 -3.02
C ILE A 281 27.31 2.40 -3.86
N TYR A 282 26.90 1.24 -4.32
CA TYR A 282 25.63 1.07 -5.05
C TYR A 282 24.43 1.63 -4.27
N LEU A 283 24.29 1.26 -2.98
CA LEU A 283 23.22 1.77 -2.13
C LEU A 283 23.28 3.30 -1.95
N LEU A 284 24.49 3.86 -1.83
CA LEU A 284 24.67 5.31 -1.74
C LEU A 284 24.16 6.01 -3.01
N VAL A 285 24.61 5.54 -4.16
CA VAL A 285 24.25 6.13 -5.47
C VAL A 285 22.76 5.95 -5.73
N SER A 286 22.22 4.75 -5.56
CA SER A 286 20.80 4.47 -5.79
C SER A 286 19.90 5.28 -4.87
N SER A 287 20.21 5.31 -3.56
CA SER A 287 19.36 6.01 -2.58
C SER A 287 19.42 7.53 -2.68
N LEU A 288 20.55 8.11 -3.09
CA LEU A 288 20.68 9.57 -3.21
C LEU A 288 20.32 10.05 -4.61
N ALA A 289 21.00 9.55 -5.66
CA ALA A 289 20.81 10.06 -7.01
C ALA A 289 19.44 9.70 -7.57
N LEU A 290 19.03 8.43 -7.47
CA LEU A 290 17.76 7.98 -8.03
C LEU A 290 16.57 8.57 -7.25
N SER A 291 16.63 8.60 -5.92
CA SER A 291 15.57 9.23 -5.12
C SER A 291 15.42 10.70 -5.46
N PHE A 292 16.52 11.42 -5.64
CA PHE A 292 16.49 12.83 -6.04
C PHE A 292 15.83 13.00 -7.42
N ILE A 293 16.25 12.26 -8.43
CA ILE A 293 15.68 12.34 -9.78
C ILE A 293 14.18 11.99 -9.76
N LEU A 294 13.81 10.89 -9.10
CA LEU A 294 12.43 10.43 -9.05
C LEU A 294 11.52 11.36 -8.22
N SER A 295 12.08 12.13 -7.26
CA SER A 295 11.30 13.10 -6.47
C SER A 295 10.73 14.25 -7.31
N PHE A 296 11.32 14.56 -8.44
CA PHE A 296 10.78 15.52 -9.42
C PHE A 296 9.80 14.87 -10.38
N TYR A 297 10.06 13.63 -10.77
CA TYR A 297 9.19 12.91 -11.72
C TYR A 297 7.86 12.48 -11.10
N TYR A 298 7.85 12.01 -9.86
CA TYR A 298 6.66 11.45 -9.21
C TYR A 298 5.52 12.47 -9.04
N PRO A 299 5.74 13.71 -8.56
CA PRO A 299 4.68 14.70 -8.48
C PRO A 299 4.11 15.08 -9.85
N TYR A 300 4.96 15.12 -10.89
CA TYR A 300 4.54 15.37 -12.26
C TYR A 300 3.66 14.24 -12.80
N SER A 301 4.09 12.99 -12.65
CA SER A 301 3.34 11.80 -13.04
C SER A 301 2.00 11.68 -12.28
N PHE A 302 2.00 12.01 -10.98
CA PHE A 302 0.79 12.00 -10.18
C PHE A 302 -0.19 13.09 -10.62
N LYS A 303 0.29 14.29 -10.90
CA LYS A 303 -0.53 15.39 -11.42
C LYS A 303 -1.19 14.99 -12.75
N THR A 304 -0.42 14.48 -13.71
CA THR A 304 -0.96 14.04 -15.01
C THR A 304 -2.02 12.94 -14.86
N SER A 305 -1.84 12.04 -13.90
CA SER A 305 -2.84 11.01 -13.59
C SER A 305 -4.13 11.58 -12.98
N MET A 306 -4.07 12.76 -12.35
CA MET A 306 -5.22 13.46 -11.75
C MET A 306 -5.87 14.48 -12.69
N ASP A 307 -5.19 14.92 -13.73
CA ASP A 307 -5.76 15.84 -14.71
C ASP A 307 -6.92 15.19 -15.47
N ASN A 308 -6.85 13.91 -15.81
CA ASN A 308 -7.94 13.16 -16.46
C ASN A 308 -9.26 13.16 -15.67
N PRO A 309 -9.30 12.92 -14.33
CA PRO A 309 -10.51 13.07 -13.54
C PRO A 309 -11.10 14.47 -13.55
N GLN A 310 -10.25 15.49 -13.50
CA GLN A 310 -10.70 16.88 -13.55
C GLN A 310 -11.35 17.19 -14.89
N GLU A 311 -10.70 16.87 -16.00
CA GLU A 311 -11.20 17.10 -17.35
C GLU A 311 -12.54 16.40 -17.59
N PHE A 312 -12.64 15.11 -17.20
CA PHE A 312 -13.88 14.34 -17.27
C PHE A 312 -15.04 15.03 -16.54
N VAL A 313 -14.78 15.56 -15.33
CA VAL A 313 -15.82 16.25 -14.56
C VAL A 313 -16.15 17.60 -15.16
N LEU A 314 -15.17 18.36 -15.64
CA LEU A 314 -15.43 19.67 -16.28
C LEU A 314 -16.20 19.54 -17.60
N GLU A 315 -15.91 18.51 -18.40
CA GLU A 315 -16.70 18.19 -19.60
C GLU A 315 -18.15 17.81 -19.22
N SER A 316 -18.29 16.92 -18.21
CA SER A 316 -19.59 16.54 -17.69
C SER A 316 -20.38 17.77 -17.18
N LYS A 317 -19.69 18.71 -16.50
CA LYS A 317 -20.28 19.96 -16.02
C LYS A 317 -20.83 20.82 -17.16
N ARG A 318 -20.07 21.01 -18.22
CA ARG A 318 -20.53 21.77 -19.39
C ARG A 318 -21.88 21.25 -19.94
N ILE A 319 -22.02 19.91 -19.96
CA ILE A 319 -23.26 19.27 -20.43
C ILE A 319 -24.39 19.45 -19.40
N THR A 320 -24.06 19.27 -18.10
CA THR A 320 -25.04 19.34 -17.01
C THR A 320 -25.57 20.78 -16.78
N ASP A 321 -24.71 21.79 -16.93
CA ASP A 321 -25.09 23.20 -16.79
C ASP A 321 -26.16 23.60 -17.83
N VAL A 322 -26.07 23.04 -19.05
CA VAL A 322 -27.05 23.30 -20.11
C VAL A 322 -28.37 22.53 -19.89
N LYS A 323 -28.28 21.27 -19.44
CA LYS A 323 -29.44 20.37 -19.32
C LYS A 323 -30.08 20.35 -17.95
N ASN A 324 -29.38 20.83 -16.92
CA ASN A 324 -29.76 20.85 -15.50
C ASN A 324 -30.48 19.56 -15.01
N PRO A 325 -29.86 18.38 -15.15
CA PRO A 325 -30.50 17.13 -14.77
C PRO A 325 -30.60 16.97 -13.26
N SER A 326 -31.63 16.29 -12.81
CA SER A 326 -31.74 15.83 -11.40
C SER A 326 -30.99 14.55 -11.13
N LYS A 327 -30.79 13.70 -12.16
CA LYS A 327 -30.06 12.44 -12.10
C LYS A 327 -29.08 12.31 -13.26
N ILE A 328 -27.89 11.84 -12.96
CA ILE A 328 -26.86 11.59 -13.95
C ILE A 328 -26.49 10.10 -13.92
N ILE A 329 -26.44 9.47 -15.06
CA ILE A 329 -26.06 8.07 -15.23
C ILE A 329 -24.86 8.02 -16.17
N TYR A 330 -23.73 7.53 -15.68
CA TYR A 330 -22.58 7.22 -16.53
C TYR A 330 -22.62 5.75 -16.96
N LEU A 331 -22.66 5.49 -18.26
CA LEU A 331 -22.55 4.14 -18.80
C LEU A 331 -21.14 3.58 -18.57
N ASN A 332 -20.12 4.43 -18.68
CA ASN A 332 -18.70 4.13 -18.39
C ASN A 332 -17.97 5.40 -17.96
N THR A 333 -16.73 5.24 -17.52
CA THR A 333 -15.85 6.34 -17.08
C THR A 333 -14.48 6.26 -17.75
N SER A 334 -13.71 7.38 -17.70
CA SER A 334 -12.38 7.47 -18.29
C SER A 334 -11.30 6.72 -17.48
N GLY A 335 -11.56 6.44 -16.20
CA GLY A 335 -10.53 5.79 -15.37
C GLY A 335 -11.03 5.38 -13.98
N PRO A 336 -10.17 4.67 -13.23
CA PRO A 336 -10.51 4.12 -11.93
C PRO A 336 -10.79 5.18 -10.87
N PHE A 337 -10.06 6.27 -10.88
CA PHE A 337 -10.25 7.35 -9.90
C PHE A 337 -11.61 8.05 -10.08
N ILE A 338 -12.03 8.26 -11.33
CA ILE A 338 -13.38 8.77 -11.58
C ILE A 338 -14.43 7.77 -11.13
N THR A 339 -14.26 6.50 -11.40
CA THR A 339 -15.21 5.47 -10.96
C THR A 339 -15.43 5.49 -9.45
N LEU A 340 -14.38 5.77 -8.66
CA LEU A 340 -14.43 5.77 -7.20
C LEU A 340 -14.92 7.11 -6.61
N TYR A 341 -14.54 8.22 -7.21
CA TYR A 341 -14.63 9.55 -6.58
C TYR A 341 -15.44 10.55 -7.39
N VAL A 342 -16.17 10.14 -8.43
CA VAL A 342 -16.91 11.08 -9.31
C VAL A 342 -17.82 12.03 -8.55
N ASN A 343 -18.54 11.56 -7.53
CA ASN A 343 -19.43 12.40 -6.73
C ASN A 343 -18.67 13.49 -5.98
N ASP A 344 -17.56 13.13 -5.36
CA ASP A 344 -16.74 14.05 -4.57
C ASP A 344 -16.00 15.04 -5.47
N VAL A 345 -15.44 14.56 -6.59
CA VAL A 345 -14.77 15.40 -7.59
C VAL A 345 -15.77 16.34 -8.26
N PHE A 346 -16.97 15.85 -8.62
CA PHE A 346 -18.03 16.67 -9.20
C PHE A 346 -18.44 17.78 -8.23
N ARG A 347 -18.72 17.44 -6.96
CA ARG A 347 -19.04 18.42 -5.91
C ARG A 347 -17.93 19.45 -5.70
N TYR A 348 -16.68 19.01 -5.70
CA TYR A 348 -15.52 19.89 -5.52
C TYR A 348 -15.45 20.97 -6.62
N TYR A 349 -15.61 20.57 -7.89
CA TYR A 349 -15.49 21.50 -9.01
C TYR A 349 -16.77 22.27 -9.34
N THR A 350 -17.92 21.78 -8.95
CA THR A 350 -19.21 22.42 -9.27
C THR A 350 -19.85 23.13 -8.09
N GLY A 351 -19.47 22.79 -6.87
CA GLY A 351 -20.15 23.21 -5.65
C GLY A 351 -21.51 22.53 -5.43
N GLU A 352 -21.95 21.67 -6.35
CA GLU A 352 -23.27 21.04 -6.34
C GLU A 352 -23.21 19.56 -6.01
N TYR A 353 -24.23 19.08 -5.30
CA TYR A 353 -24.46 17.64 -5.12
C TYR A 353 -25.46 17.18 -6.17
N LYS A 354 -25.07 16.25 -7.03
CA LYS A 354 -25.95 15.58 -8.01
C LYS A 354 -26.11 14.12 -7.64
N ASP A 355 -27.25 13.52 -7.97
CA ASP A 355 -27.49 12.08 -7.83
C ASP A 355 -26.85 11.37 -9.04
N ILE A 356 -25.63 10.84 -8.82
CA ILE A 356 -24.80 10.24 -9.88
C ILE A 356 -24.71 8.74 -9.69
N ASN A 357 -25.03 8.00 -10.72
CA ASN A 357 -24.88 6.55 -10.80
C ASN A 357 -23.87 6.18 -11.89
N ILE A 358 -22.91 5.33 -11.56
CA ILE A 358 -21.97 4.77 -12.51
C ILE A 358 -22.31 3.30 -12.73
N LEU A 359 -22.54 2.90 -13.97
CA LEU A 359 -22.90 1.53 -14.32
C LEU A 359 -21.66 0.69 -14.63
N SER A 360 -20.63 1.27 -15.20
CA SER A 360 -19.37 0.61 -15.51
C SER A 360 -18.18 1.53 -15.22
N GLY A 361 -17.08 0.92 -14.77
CA GLY A 361 -15.78 1.58 -14.79
C GLY A 361 -15.16 1.56 -16.18
N PHE A 362 -13.84 1.79 -16.25
CA PHE A 362 -13.09 1.75 -17.51
C PHE A 362 -12.63 0.29 -17.79
N ASN A 363 -13.45 -0.48 -18.48
CA ASN A 363 -13.21 -1.91 -18.69
C ASN A 363 -12.92 -2.26 -20.17
N GLY A 364 -12.36 -1.32 -20.93
CA GLY A 364 -12.10 -1.48 -22.35
C GLY A 364 -13.34 -1.23 -23.20
N GLU A 365 -13.67 -2.15 -24.08
CA GLU A 365 -14.79 -2.04 -25.02
C GLU A 365 -16.10 -2.43 -24.33
N ILE A 366 -17.06 -1.50 -24.31
CA ILE A 366 -18.38 -1.64 -23.66
C ILE A 366 -19.47 -1.47 -24.69
N TRP A 367 -20.39 -2.42 -24.70
CA TRP A 367 -21.59 -2.41 -25.53
C TRP A 367 -22.83 -2.29 -24.66
N MET A 368 -23.82 -1.56 -25.16
CA MET A 368 -25.12 -1.37 -24.53
C MET A 368 -26.24 -1.88 -25.41
N LYS A 369 -27.23 -2.48 -24.76
CA LYS A 369 -28.50 -2.86 -25.39
C LYS A 369 -29.67 -2.35 -24.56
N LYS A 370 -30.57 -1.62 -25.17
CA LYS A 370 -31.80 -1.19 -24.54
C LYS A 370 -32.80 -2.34 -24.52
N LEU A 371 -33.40 -2.64 -23.37
CA LEU A 371 -34.47 -3.63 -23.22
C LEU A 371 -35.86 -2.94 -23.14
N SER A 372 -35.95 -1.84 -22.39
CA SER A 372 -37.16 -1.03 -22.23
C SER A 372 -36.74 0.40 -21.87
N ASP A 373 -37.73 1.29 -21.65
CA ASP A 373 -37.45 2.65 -21.21
C ASP A 373 -36.89 2.76 -19.77
N SER A 374 -36.88 1.66 -19.00
CA SER A 374 -36.33 1.60 -17.67
C SER A 374 -35.27 0.52 -17.51
N SER A 375 -34.89 -0.21 -18.57
CA SER A 375 -33.96 -1.34 -18.46
C SER A 375 -32.98 -1.37 -19.63
N LEU A 376 -31.73 -1.67 -19.32
CA LEU A 376 -30.64 -1.85 -20.28
C LEU A 376 -29.68 -2.96 -19.87
N VAL A 377 -28.96 -3.50 -20.83
CA VAL A 377 -27.85 -4.45 -20.60
C VAL A 377 -26.56 -3.80 -21.05
N LEU A 378 -25.53 -3.91 -20.23
CA LEU A 378 -24.18 -3.60 -20.62
C LEU A 378 -23.36 -4.89 -20.73
N LYS A 379 -22.45 -4.93 -21.71
CA LYS A 379 -21.58 -6.06 -21.99
C LYS A 379 -20.15 -5.60 -22.20
N THR A 380 -19.19 -6.35 -21.66
CA THR A 380 -17.74 -6.18 -21.95
C THR A 380 -17.28 -7.30 -22.87
N VAL A 381 -16.30 -7.04 -23.74
CA VAL A 381 -15.82 -8.02 -24.72
C VAL A 381 -14.54 -8.73 -24.27
N SER A 382 -13.59 -8.01 -23.67
CA SER A 382 -12.24 -8.53 -23.42
C SER A 382 -11.95 -8.88 -21.97
N LYS A 383 -12.47 -8.11 -21.03
CA LYS A 383 -12.25 -8.28 -19.58
C LYS A 383 -13.57 -8.08 -18.85
N GLY A 384 -13.78 -8.82 -17.78
CA GLY A 384 -15.00 -8.67 -16.99
C GLY A 384 -15.06 -7.36 -16.22
N TRP A 385 -16.20 -7.06 -15.64
CA TRP A 385 -16.51 -5.85 -14.86
C TRP A 385 -15.61 -5.65 -13.65
N LEU A 386 -15.14 -6.75 -13.05
CA LEU A 386 -14.37 -6.79 -11.81
C LEU A 386 -12.90 -7.17 -12.05
N SER A 387 -12.46 -7.18 -13.30
CA SER A 387 -11.10 -7.57 -13.67
C SER A 387 -10.05 -6.51 -13.36
N ASN A 388 -10.45 -5.24 -13.19
CA ASN A 388 -9.52 -4.19 -12.85
C ASN A 388 -9.06 -4.29 -11.38
N MET A 389 -7.87 -3.77 -11.09
CA MET A 389 -7.24 -3.82 -9.78
C MET A 389 -8.12 -3.20 -8.68
N PHE A 390 -8.76 -2.06 -8.97
CA PHE A 390 -9.59 -1.35 -7.97
C PHE A 390 -10.84 -2.15 -7.61
N ALA A 391 -11.50 -2.77 -8.60
CA ALA A 391 -12.62 -3.65 -8.33
C ALA A 391 -12.22 -4.85 -7.47
N LYS A 392 -11.03 -5.42 -7.68
CA LYS A 392 -10.47 -6.50 -6.85
C LYS A 392 -10.19 -6.03 -5.42
N VAL A 393 -9.63 -4.84 -5.26
CA VAL A 393 -9.36 -4.26 -3.92
C VAL A 393 -10.63 -4.00 -3.14
N LEU A 394 -11.66 -3.46 -3.80
CA LEU A 394 -12.91 -3.06 -3.15
C LEU A 394 -13.89 -4.21 -2.94
N ARG A 395 -13.66 -5.33 -3.60
CA ARG A 395 -14.56 -6.49 -3.52
C ARG A 395 -14.26 -7.34 -2.29
N SER A 396 -15.24 -7.50 -1.44
CA SER A 396 -15.27 -8.55 -0.41
C SER A 396 -16.42 -9.50 -0.74
N GLY A 397 -16.15 -10.76 -1.03
CA GLY A 397 -17.24 -11.71 -1.17
C GLY A 397 -17.02 -12.83 -2.21
N PRO A 398 -17.99 -13.76 -2.31
CA PRO A 398 -17.88 -14.97 -3.09
C PRO A 398 -17.80 -14.70 -4.61
N LEU A 399 -17.57 -15.78 -5.34
CA LEU A 399 -17.60 -15.83 -6.80
C LEU A 399 -18.87 -15.15 -7.36
N VAL A 400 -18.76 -14.63 -8.56
CA VAL A 400 -19.85 -13.96 -9.28
C VAL A 400 -20.77 -15.03 -9.84
N GLU A 401 -22.03 -15.02 -9.42
CA GLU A 401 -23.00 -16.03 -9.85
C GLU A 401 -23.97 -15.45 -10.89
N LYS A 402 -24.21 -16.21 -11.96
CA LYS A 402 -25.25 -15.88 -12.94
C LYS A 402 -26.61 -15.84 -12.24
N GLY A 403 -27.43 -14.82 -12.57
CA GLY A 403 -28.75 -14.61 -11.97
C GLY A 403 -28.73 -13.86 -10.65
N ARG A 404 -27.55 -13.61 -10.04
CA ARG A 404 -27.45 -12.85 -8.80
C ARG A 404 -27.87 -11.41 -9.00
N ILE A 405 -28.70 -10.91 -8.07
CA ILE A 405 -29.26 -9.56 -8.08
C ILE A 405 -28.58 -8.72 -7.01
N TYR A 406 -28.11 -7.55 -7.41
CA TYR A 406 -27.59 -6.52 -6.51
C TYR A 406 -28.54 -5.31 -6.52
N SER A 407 -29.25 -5.11 -5.43
CA SER A 407 -30.19 -4.01 -5.28
C SER A 407 -29.50 -2.74 -4.80
N LYS A 408 -29.74 -1.64 -5.51
CA LYS A 408 -29.35 -0.27 -5.18
C LYS A 408 -30.57 0.60 -4.99
N LYS A 409 -30.37 1.84 -4.51
CA LYS A 409 -31.43 2.82 -4.34
C LYS A 409 -32.23 3.03 -5.64
N ASP A 410 -31.52 3.22 -6.75
CA ASP A 410 -32.07 3.64 -8.03
C ASP A 410 -32.32 2.49 -9.02
N PHE A 411 -31.63 1.36 -8.87
CA PHE A 411 -31.74 0.23 -9.81
C PHE A 411 -31.41 -1.12 -9.15
N ASN A 412 -31.78 -2.19 -9.83
CA ASN A 412 -31.28 -3.53 -9.59
C ASN A 412 -30.30 -3.91 -10.70
N ALA A 413 -29.14 -4.49 -10.34
CA ALA A 413 -28.18 -5.03 -11.29
C ALA A 413 -28.27 -6.56 -11.25
N VAL A 414 -28.52 -7.18 -12.38
CA VAL A 414 -28.65 -8.66 -12.52
C VAL A 414 -27.51 -9.19 -13.39
N ILE A 415 -26.75 -10.14 -12.91
CA ILE A 415 -25.69 -10.77 -13.67
C ILE A 415 -26.26 -11.76 -14.66
N LEU A 416 -26.14 -11.46 -15.95
CA LEU A 416 -26.65 -12.33 -17.03
C LEU A 416 -25.61 -13.35 -17.48
N LYS A 417 -24.31 -12.96 -17.48
CA LYS A 417 -23.22 -13.81 -17.95
C LYS A 417 -21.95 -13.57 -17.15
N THR A 418 -21.24 -14.65 -16.86
CA THR A 418 -19.96 -14.66 -16.14
C THR A 418 -18.82 -15.15 -17.02
N THR A 419 -17.57 -14.96 -16.59
CA THR A 419 -16.40 -15.66 -17.10
C THR A 419 -16.50 -17.16 -16.80
N ALA A 420 -15.76 -17.99 -17.55
CA ALA A 420 -15.78 -19.44 -17.39
C ALA A 420 -15.39 -19.92 -15.98
N ASP A 421 -14.55 -19.15 -15.28
CA ASP A 421 -14.12 -19.41 -13.90
C ASP A 421 -15.03 -18.79 -12.83
N ASN A 422 -16.12 -18.16 -13.21
CA ASN A 422 -17.07 -17.43 -12.35
C ASN A 422 -16.43 -16.35 -11.47
N LYS A 423 -15.26 -15.84 -11.86
CA LYS A 423 -14.59 -14.79 -11.10
C LYS A 423 -15.05 -13.40 -11.49
N ASP A 424 -15.71 -13.25 -12.65
CA ASP A 424 -16.07 -11.96 -13.17
C ASP A 424 -17.40 -11.99 -13.95
N ALA A 425 -18.05 -10.81 -14.05
CA ALA A 425 -19.26 -10.62 -14.83
C ALA A 425 -18.91 -10.08 -16.22
N LEU A 426 -19.56 -10.62 -17.28
CA LEU A 426 -19.39 -10.20 -18.68
C LEU A 426 -20.61 -9.43 -19.19
N GLU A 427 -21.80 -9.78 -18.74
CA GLU A 427 -23.04 -9.10 -19.10
C GLU A 427 -23.86 -8.82 -17.83
N VAL A 428 -24.31 -7.57 -17.66
CA VAL A 428 -25.07 -7.14 -16.51
C VAL A 428 -26.29 -6.34 -17.01
N GLN A 429 -27.47 -6.73 -16.56
CA GLN A 429 -28.72 -5.99 -16.77
C GLN A 429 -28.94 -5.02 -15.61
N PHE A 430 -29.38 -3.82 -15.96
CA PHE A 430 -29.74 -2.78 -15.01
C PHE A 430 -31.22 -2.43 -15.19
N ASP A 431 -32.00 -2.69 -14.15
CA ASP A 431 -33.42 -2.39 -14.09
C ASP A 431 -33.64 -1.20 -13.16
N PHE A 432 -33.91 -0.03 -13.76
CA PHE A 432 -34.10 1.22 -13.02
C PHE A 432 -35.52 1.33 -12.49
N LYS A 433 -35.66 1.94 -11.32
CA LYS A 433 -36.95 2.21 -10.66
C LYS A 433 -37.65 3.44 -11.24
N TYR A 434 -37.13 4.01 -12.32
CA TYR A 434 -37.66 5.14 -13.03
C TYR A 434 -37.38 5.04 -14.53
N ASN A 435 -38.07 5.85 -15.31
CA ASN A 435 -37.91 5.88 -16.77
C ASN A 435 -36.62 6.64 -17.14
N LEU A 436 -35.74 6.03 -17.91
CA LEU A 436 -34.49 6.62 -18.40
C LEU A 436 -34.67 7.71 -19.45
N THR A 437 -35.86 7.77 -20.07
CA THR A 437 -36.23 8.83 -21.03
C THR A 437 -36.94 10.00 -20.37
N ALA A 438 -37.14 9.97 -19.02
CA ALA A 438 -37.82 11.00 -18.28
C ALA A 438 -37.08 12.35 -18.33
N PRO A 439 -37.80 13.50 -18.32
CA PRO A 439 -37.16 14.78 -18.13
C PRO A 439 -36.33 14.81 -16.83
N GLY A 440 -35.14 15.36 -16.91
CA GLY A 440 -34.23 15.42 -15.75
C GLY A 440 -33.32 14.20 -15.56
N VAL A 441 -33.44 13.13 -16.35
CA VAL A 441 -32.46 12.04 -16.40
C VAL A 441 -31.47 12.29 -17.54
N LEU A 442 -30.18 12.36 -17.22
CA LEU A 442 -29.10 12.53 -18.19
C LEU A 442 -28.24 11.30 -18.22
N ILE A 443 -28.09 10.70 -19.38
CA ILE A 443 -27.16 9.55 -19.58
C ILE A 443 -25.95 10.07 -20.32
N LEU A 444 -24.78 9.80 -19.72
CA LEU A 444 -23.47 10.18 -20.22
C LEU A 444 -22.61 8.93 -20.47
N TYR A 445 -21.66 9.05 -21.35
CA TYR A 445 -20.65 8.04 -21.62
C TYR A 445 -19.34 8.68 -22.04
N TYR A 446 -18.25 7.97 -21.84
CA TYR A 446 -16.91 8.34 -22.29
C TYR A 446 -16.58 7.50 -23.53
N ASP A 447 -16.32 8.15 -24.67
CA ASP A 447 -16.08 7.44 -25.93
C ASP A 447 -14.62 6.96 -26.11
N GLY A 448 -13.74 7.36 -25.21
CA GLY A 448 -12.29 7.14 -25.24
C GLY A 448 -11.50 8.42 -25.39
N SER A 449 -12.18 9.55 -25.69
CA SER A 449 -11.56 10.87 -25.83
C SER A 449 -12.28 11.96 -25.02
N GLU A 450 -13.61 11.93 -25.01
CA GLU A 450 -14.42 12.96 -24.35
C GLU A 450 -15.75 12.40 -23.80
N VAL A 451 -16.39 13.17 -22.90
CA VAL A 451 -17.70 12.83 -22.34
C VAL A 451 -18.80 13.29 -23.29
N LYS A 452 -19.71 12.37 -23.63
CA LYS A 452 -20.84 12.62 -24.54
C LYS A 452 -22.17 12.25 -23.89
N THR A 453 -23.27 12.84 -24.46
CA THR A 453 -24.60 12.46 -24.08
C THR A 453 -25.07 11.25 -24.86
N TRP A 454 -25.70 10.30 -24.17
CA TRP A 454 -26.35 9.17 -24.79
C TRP A 454 -27.84 9.45 -24.98
N ASN A 455 -28.33 9.44 -26.23
CA ASN A 455 -29.74 9.61 -26.51
C ASN A 455 -30.47 8.25 -26.40
N PHE A 456 -30.94 7.94 -25.21
CA PHE A 456 -31.59 6.65 -24.91
C PHE A 456 -32.98 6.55 -25.57
N LYS A 457 -33.66 7.68 -25.80
CA LYS A 457 -35.00 7.72 -26.40
C LYS A 457 -35.01 7.24 -27.87
N SER A 458 -33.98 7.59 -28.62
CA SER A 458 -33.87 7.23 -30.05
C SER A 458 -33.35 5.84 -30.32
N GLN A 459 -32.97 5.08 -29.25
CA GLN A 459 -32.39 3.77 -29.43
C GLN A 459 -33.44 2.69 -29.73
N GLU A 460 -33.16 1.86 -30.72
CA GLU A 460 -33.92 0.64 -31.00
C GLU A 460 -33.77 -0.38 -29.86
N THR A 461 -34.88 -1.03 -29.52
CA THR A 461 -34.88 -2.10 -28.51
C THR A 461 -34.16 -3.33 -29.07
N ASP A 462 -33.43 -4.04 -28.20
CA ASP A 462 -32.70 -5.29 -28.49
C ASP A 462 -31.52 -5.20 -29.48
N ARG A 463 -31.08 -3.99 -29.84
CA ARG A 463 -29.88 -3.77 -30.65
C ARG A 463 -28.67 -3.43 -29.78
N TRP A 464 -27.52 -4.09 -30.07
CA TRP A 464 -26.25 -3.77 -29.43
C TRP A 464 -25.59 -2.56 -30.09
N LEU A 465 -25.18 -1.61 -29.26
CA LEU A 465 -24.49 -0.38 -29.68
C LEU A 465 -23.22 -0.22 -28.88
N LEU A 466 -22.12 0.13 -29.54
CA LEU A 466 -20.86 0.44 -28.89
C LEU A 466 -20.99 1.75 -28.09
N VAL A 467 -20.69 1.69 -26.78
CA VAL A 467 -20.67 2.85 -25.91
C VAL A 467 -19.33 3.56 -26.04
N GLY A 468 -18.23 2.81 -25.92
CA GLY A 468 -16.90 3.38 -25.99
C GLY A 468 -15.83 2.28 -25.80
N ASN A 469 -14.59 2.68 -26.11
CA ASN A 469 -13.42 1.82 -25.92
C ASN A 469 -12.34 2.57 -25.13
N THR A 470 -12.16 2.23 -23.89
CA THR A 470 -11.19 2.86 -22.98
C THR A 470 -9.85 2.13 -22.92
N SER A 471 -9.62 1.13 -23.80
CA SER A 471 -8.36 0.35 -23.83
C SER A 471 -7.13 1.21 -24.12
N ASN A 472 -7.28 2.31 -24.85
CA ASN A 472 -6.19 3.21 -25.20
C ASN A 472 -5.79 4.14 -24.04
N VAL A 473 -6.69 4.41 -23.09
CA VAL A 473 -6.41 5.26 -21.92
C VAL A 473 -5.32 4.63 -21.04
N MET A 474 -5.32 3.30 -20.90
CA MET A 474 -4.27 2.60 -20.15
C MET A 474 -2.92 2.63 -20.86
N LYS A 475 -2.89 2.63 -22.20
CA LYS A 475 -1.63 2.75 -22.95
C LYS A 475 -1.04 4.16 -22.81
N SER A 476 -1.83 5.22 -22.91
CA SER A 476 -1.36 6.59 -22.79
C SER A 476 -0.89 6.99 -21.37
N LEU A 477 -1.22 6.22 -20.33
CA LEU A 477 -0.67 6.41 -18.98
C LEU A 477 0.77 5.86 -18.83
N PHE A 478 1.23 5.06 -19.81
CA PHE A 478 2.55 4.42 -19.81
C PHE A 478 3.43 4.82 -21.00
N GLU A 479 2.89 5.55 -21.98
CA GLU A 479 3.62 6.27 -23.02
C GLU A 479 3.95 7.72 -22.56
#